data_66741ae5a5913a3e9e3aa1c0c850577d
#
_entry.id   66741ae5a5913a3e9e3aa1c0c850577d
#
_cell.length_a   1.000
_cell.length_b   1.000
_cell.length_c   1.000
_cell.angle_alpha   90.00
_cell.angle_beta   90.00
_cell.angle_gamma   90.00
#
_symmetry.space_group_name_H-M   'P 1'
#
loop_
_entity.id
_entity.type
_entity.pdbx_description
1 polymer ?
#
loop_
_entity_poly.entity_id
_entity_poly.type
_entity_poly.pdbx_seq_one_letter_code
_entity_poly.pdbx_strand_id
1 'polypeptide(L)'
;GDVYKRQGEEIKTNVVFYNFSEVGQNETERVVGGFNHYNDVLVGDVQFLSNNIAVAVGENVISIYKIKEYPSLEKEIQIDNTIDRVFFGTDYIGLVLDNSDSGELYKMVVYNFSGSKVCEAEFGTQVDNIQFDGSSVVMNNSTSFSVFNLKGKNVANMSFDMPASKVLPTGTRGEYILINTKYIQNIKLK
;
A
#
# COMPACT_ATOMS: atom_id res chain seq x y z
N GLY A 1 -22.61 -0.34 3.86
CA GLY A 1 -23.66 0.66 3.96
C GLY A 1 -23.84 1.40 2.65
N ASP A 2 -25.09 1.49 2.17
CA ASP A 2 -25.39 2.13 0.89
C ASP A 2 -25.16 3.62 0.97
N VAL A 3 -24.24 4.13 0.15
CA VAL A 3 -24.03 5.56 -0.01
C VAL A 3 -25.01 6.06 -1.08
N TYR A 4 -26.13 6.63 -0.66
CA TYR A 4 -27.02 7.36 -1.56
C TYR A 4 -26.52 8.79 -1.72
N LYS A 5 -25.98 9.11 -2.89
CA LYS A 5 -25.64 10.48 -3.26
C LYS A 5 -26.93 11.23 -3.60
N ARG A 6 -27.37 12.15 -2.74
CA ARG A 6 -28.32 13.19 -3.11
C ARG A 6 -27.56 14.27 -3.88
N GLN A 7 -28.11 14.73 -5.00
CA GLN A 7 -27.54 15.82 -5.79
C GLN A 7 -27.39 17.07 -4.91
N GLY A 8 -26.13 17.49 -4.65
CA GLY A 8 -25.83 18.72 -3.88
C GLY A 8 -25.35 18.52 -2.45
N GLU A 9 -25.23 17.28 -1.94
CA GLU A 9 -24.61 17.03 -0.62
C GLU A 9 -23.13 16.64 -0.79
N GLU A 10 -22.24 17.33 -0.06
CA GLU A 10 -20.82 16.94 0.06
C GLU A 10 -20.72 15.57 0.69
N ILE A 11 -19.90 14.69 0.10
CA ILE A 11 -19.56 13.42 0.74
C ILE A 11 -18.56 13.71 1.85
N LYS A 12 -18.91 13.32 3.08
CA LYS A 12 -18.00 13.39 4.23
C LYS A 12 -17.61 12.01 4.67
N THR A 13 -16.34 11.66 4.54
CA THR A 13 -15.79 10.41 5.05
C THR A 13 -15.09 10.69 6.37
N ASN A 14 -15.40 9.89 7.38
CA ASN A 14 -14.81 9.99 8.70
C ASN A 14 -14.01 8.71 9.00
N VAL A 15 -12.82 8.86 9.57
CA VAL A 15 -12.07 7.77 10.16
C VAL A 15 -12.24 7.84 11.67
N VAL A 16 -12.76 6.79 12.27
CA VAL A 16 -13.06 6.72 13.72
C VAL A 16 -12.31 5.56 14.32
N PHE A 17 -11.64 5.80 15.44
CA PHE A 17 -10.90 4.80 16.20
C PHE A 17 -11.67 4.40 17.46
N TYR A 18 -11.82 3.09 17.67
CA TYR A 18 -12.48 2.49 18.82
C TYR A 18 -11.48 1.69 19.66
N ASN A 19 -11.60 1.81 20.99
CA ASN A 19 -10.90 0.94 21.93
C ASN A 19 -11.87 -0.13 22.45
N PHE A 20 -11.60 -1.38 22.15
CA PHE A 20 -12.39 -2.53 22.58
C PHE A 20 -11.78 -3.27 23.79
N SER A 21 -10.71 -2.76 24.39
CA SER A 21 -10.07 -3.41 25.55
C SER A 21 -10.93 -3.33 26.83
N GLU A 22 -11.86 -2.38 26.91
CA GLU A 22 -12.74 -2.23 28.06
C GLU A 22 -14.10 -2.91 27.82
N VAL A 23 -14.39 -3.90 28.63
CA VAL A 23 -15.64 -4.67 28.56
C VAL A 23 -16.77 -3.89 29.22
N GLY A 24 -17.92 -3.83 28.56
CA GLY A 24 -19.16 -3.25 29.15
C GLY A 24 -19.45 -1.79 28.78
N GLN A 25 -18.56 -1.10 28.10
CA GLN A 25 -18.82 0.24 27.59
C GLN A 25 -19.68 0.19 26.31
N ASN A 26 -20.51 1.23 26.12
CA ASN A 26 -21.26 1.40 24.87
C ASN A 26 -20.34 1.91 23.76
N GLU A 27 -20.83 1.92 22.50
CA GLU A 27 -20.01 2.32 21.34
C GLU A 27 -19.45 3.75 21.46
N THR A 28 -20.24 4.67 22.02
CA THR A 28 -19.83 6.08 22.17
C THR A 28 -18.68 6.23 23.15
N GLU A 29 -18.68 5.46 24.24
CA GLU A 29 -17.62 5.49 25.25
C GLU A 29 -16.32 4.84 24.75
N ARG A 30 -16.41 3.98 23.73
CA ARG A 30 -15.24 3.32 23.12
C ARG A 30 -14.52 4.17 22.08
N VAL A 31 -15.12 5.25 21.61
CA VAL A 31 -14.49 6.15 20.64
C VAL A 31 -13.32 6.87 21.30
N VAL A 32 -12.12 6.66 20.80
CA VAL A 32 -10.88 7.28 21.28
C VAL A 32 -10.35 8.36 20.35
N GLY A 33 -10.88 8.46 19.14
CA GLY A 33 -10.54 9.52 18.18
C GLY A 33 -11.39 9.45 16.93
N GLY A 34 -11.59 10.58 16.28
CA GLY A 34 -12.32 10.70 15.02
C GLY A 34 -11.78 11.87 14.20
N PHE A 35 -11.69 11.67 12.88
CA PHE A 35 -11.12 12.65 11.96
C PHE A 35 -12.09 12.89 10.80
N ASN A 36 -12.54 14.12 10.63
CA ASN A 36 -13.58 14.55 9.69
C ASN A 36 -13.04 15.41 8.54
N HIS A 37 -11.83 15.15 8.08
CA HIS A 37 -11.16 16.02 7.11
C HIS A 37 -11.22 15.53 5.67
N TYR A 38 -11.97 14.47 5.40
CA TYR A 38 -12.14 13.96 4.05
C TYR A 38 -13.46 14.51 3.45
N ASN A 39 -13.39 15.71 2.89
CA ASN A 39 -14.50 16.27 2.11
C ASN A 39 -14.35 15.81 0.66
N ASP A 40 -15.41 15.24 0.11
CA ASP A 40 -15.48 14.71 -1.28
C ASP A 40 -14.41 13.67 -1.64
N VAL A 41 -13.76 13.05 -0.66
CA VAL A 41 -12.79 11.97 -0.83
C VAL A 41 -13.36 10.69 -0.23
N LEU A 42 -13.39 9.62 -1.02
CA LEU A 42 -13.68 8.28 -0.52
C LEU A 42 -12.41 7.68 0.07
N VAL A 43 -12.48 7.22 1.32
CA VAL A 43 -11.44 6.39 1.91
C VAL A 43 -11.74 4.94 1.55
N GLY A 44 -10.86 4.35 0.73
CA GLY A 44 -11.02 2.99 0.21
C GLY A 44 -10.47 1.92 1.12
N ASP A 45 -9.47 2.24 1.94
CA ASP A 45 -8.82 1.27 2.82
C ASP A 45 -8.31 1.94 4.11
N VAL A 46 -8.39 1.22 5.23
CA VAL A 46 -7.78 1.60 6.51
C VAL A 46 -7.07 0.39 7.08
N GLN A 47 -5.78 0.51 7.33
CA GLN A 47 -4.97 -0.61 7.80
C GLN A 47 -4.10 -0.23 9.01
N PHE A 48 -4.06 -1.12 10.01
CA PHE A 48 -3.08 -1.07 11.08
C PHE A 48 -1.80 -1.76 10.60
N LEU A 49 -0.70 -1.02 10.55
CA LEU A 49 0.61 -1.52 10.11
C LEU A 49 1.50 -1.95 11.28
N SER A 50 1.21 -1.43 12.45
CA SER A 50 1.83 -1.82 13.71
C SER A 50 0.90 -1.46 14.86
N ASN A 51 1.27 -1.80 16.08
CA ASN A 51 0.50 -1.40 17.27
C ASN A 51 0.35 0.12 17.43
N ASN A 52 1.18 0.89 16.71
CA ASN A 52 1.27 2.34 16.89
C ASN A 52 0.95 3.14 15.62
N ILE A 53 0.73 2.50 14.48
CA ILE A 53 0.53 3.16 13.20
C ILE A 53 -0.71 2.58 12.51
N ALA A 54 -1.62 3.47 12.12
CA ALA A 54 -2.68 3.17 11.17
C ALA A 54 -2.56 4.10 9.95
N VAL A 55 -2.99 3.60 8.81
CA VAL A 55 -2.98 4.36 7.55
C VAL A 55 -4.37 4.29 6.93
N ALA A 56 -4.90 5.43 6.54
CA ALA A 56 -6.09 5.52 5.70
C ALA A 56 -5.68 5.94 4.30
N VAL A 57 -6.21 5.25 3.29
CA VAL A 57 -5.94 5.51 1.88
C VAL A 57 -7.21 5.98 1.21
N GLY A 58 -7.21 7.22 0.75
CA GLY A 58 -8.25 7.80 -0.08
C GLY A 58 -7.87 7.78 -1.57
N GLU A 59 -8.73 8.31 -2.41
CA GLU A 59 -8.52 8.36 -3.87
C GLU A 59 -7.24 9.12 -4.26
N ASN A 60 -6.92 10.19 -3.52
CA ASN A 60 -5.80 11.09 -3.79
C ASN A 60 -5.05 11.53 -2.53
N VAL A 61 -5.23 10.82 -1.43
CA VAL A 61 -4.63 11.17 -0.15
C VAL A 61 -4.31 9.92 0.66
N ILE A 62 -3.19 9.98 1.37
CA ILE A 62 -2.82 9.00 2.39
C ILE A 62 -2.67 9.73 3.71
N SER A 63 -3.36 9.24 4.74
CA SER A 63 -3.26 9.77 6.08
C SER A 63 -2.62 8.74 7.01
N ILE A 64 -1.58 9.16 7.69
CA ILE A 64 -0.83 8.34 8.64
C ILE A 64 -1.20 8.79 10.05
N TYR A 65 -1.72 7.87 10.83
CA TYR A 65 -2.12 8.10 12.21
C TYR A 65 -1.17 7.42 13.17
N LYS A 66 -0.82 8.11 14.22
CA LYS A 66 -0.08 7.56 15.35
C LYS A 66 -1.06 7.11 16.42
N ILE A 67 -1.02 5.83 16.73
CA ILE A 67 -1.92 5.23 17.71
C ILE A 67 -1.21 5.22 19.06
N LYS A 68 -1.73 6.02 19.97
CA LYS A 68 -1.39 6.09 21.39
C LYS A 68 -2.68 5.94 22.17
N GLU A 69 -2.70 6.34 23.42
CA GLU A 69 -3.93 6.44 24.21
C GLU A 69 -5.03 7.22 23.45
N TYR A 70 -4.63 8.31 22.79
CA TYR A 70 -5.49 9.06 21.86
C TYR A 70 -4.80 9.07 20.48
N PRO A 71 -5.45 8.54 19.42
CA PRO A 71 -4.96 8.62 18.06
C PRO A 71 -4.76 10.06 17.59
N SER A 72 -3.70 10.29 16.83
CA SER A 72 -3.40 11.59 16.23
C SER A 72 -3.02 11.46 14.77
N LEU A 73 -3.46 12.38 13.93
CA LEU A 73 -2.98 12.50 12.56
C LEU A 73 -1.52 12.96 12.60
N GLU A 74 -0.61 12.13 12.14
CA GLU A 74 0.83 12.43 12.09
C GLU A 74 1.19 13.13 10.79
N LYS A 75 0.64 12.62 9.68
CA LYS A 75 0.94 13.14 8.35
C LYS A 75 -0.21 12.87 7.38
N GLU A 76 -0.41 13.83 6.49
CA GLU A 76 -1.24 13.69 5.30
C GLU A 76 -0.37 13.91 4.06
N ILE A 77 -0.52 13.05 3.06
CA ILE A 77 0.23 13.07 1.82
C ILE A 77 -0.77 13.17 0.68
N GLN A 78 -0.74 14.29 -0.05
CA GLN A 78 -1.53 14.44 -1.26
C GLN A 78 -0.85 13.69 -2.41
N ILE A 79 -1.65 13.01 -3.22
CA ILE A 79 -1.22 12.22 -4.37
C ILE A 79 -1.88 12.81 -5.62
N ASP A 80 -1.06 13.29 -6.54
CA ASP A 80 -1.55 13.96 -7.75
C ASP A 80 -2.01 12.98 -8.84
N ASN A 81 -1.42 11.77 -8.86
CA ASN A 81 -1.77 10.73 -9.81
C ASN A 81 -2.83 9.79 -9.24
N THR A 82 -3.58 9.12 -10.12
CA THR A 82 -4.50 8.06 -9.71
C THR A 82 -3.75 6.91 -9.06
N ILE A 83 -4.20 6.49 -7.89
CA ILE A 83 -3.66 5.32 -7.18
C ILE A 83 -4.26 4.07 -7.82
N ASP A 84 -3.43 3.28 -8.51
CA ASP A 84 -3.80 1.98 -9.05
C ASP A 84 -3.78 0.90 -7.97
N ARG A 85 -2.77 0.95 -7.10
CA ARG A 85 -2.56 -0.07 -6.08
C ARG A 85 -1.82 0.46 -4.86
N VAL A 86 -2.15 -0.10 -3.70
CA VAL A 86 -1.43 0.14 -2.43
C VAL A 86 -0.87 -1.19 -1.93
N PHE A 87 0.32 -1.16 -1.36
CA PHE A 87 0.92 -2.31 -0.70
C PHE A 87 1.70 -1.86 0.54
N PHE A 88 1.71 -2.71 1.55
CA PHE A 88 2.22 -2.35 2.87
C PHE A 88 3.37 -3.26 3.27
N GLY A 89 4.35 -2.69 3.95
CA GLY A 89 5.47 -3.37 4.58
C GLY A 89 5.54 -3.05 6.07
N THR A 90 6.53 -3.61 6.75
CA THR A 90 6.75 -3.38 8.18
C THR A 90 7.02 -1.91 8.49
N ASP A 91 7.73 -1.19 7.59
CA ASP A 91 8.21 0.17 7.81
C ASP A 91 7.80 1.14 6.69
N TYR A 92 7.07 0.65 5.70
CA TYR A 92 6.82 1.39 4.46
C TYR A 92 5.39 1.23 3.95
N ILE A 93 4.94 2.26 3.24
CA ILE A 93 3.73 2.30 2.43
C ILE A 93 4.16 2.45 0.99
N GLY A 94 3.78 1.52 0.13
CA GLY A 94 4.05 1.58 -1.30
C GLY A 94 2.79 1.86 -2.09
N LEU A 95 2.93 2.68 -3.13
CA LEU A 95 1.89 3.00 -4.10
C LEU A 95 2.35 2.59 -5.49
N VAL A 96 1.44 2.09 -6.28
CA VAL A 96 1.53 2.09 -7.74
C VAL A 96 0.57 3.14 -8.24
N LEU A 97 1.08 4.08 -8.99
CA LEU A 97 0.33 5.21 -9.55
C LEU A 97 0.22 5.05 -11.07
N ASP A 98 -0.90 5.45 -11.64
CA ASP A 98 -1.02 5.64 -13.08
C ASP A 98 -0.10 6.80 -13.50
N ASN A 99 0.74 6.55 -14.49
CA ASN A 99 1.73 7.49 -15.00
C ASN A 99 1.69 7.58 -16.54
N SER A 100 0.63 7.08 -17.15
CA SER A 100 0.50 6.95 -18.61
C SER A 100 0.63 8.26 -19.38
N ASP A 101 0.37 9.40 -18.72
CA ASP A 101 0.47 10.73 -19.34
C ASP A 101 1.90 11.29 -19.40
N SER A 102 2.87 10.72 -18.68
CA SER A 102 4.18 11.35 -18.49
C SER A 102 5.40 10.48 -18.78
N GLY A 103 5.24 9.23 -19.17
CA GLY A 103 6.38 8.34 -19.44
C GLY A 103 6.02 6.88 -19.48
N GLU A 104 6.61 6.09 -18.59
CA GLU A 104 6.21 4.69 -18.40
C GLU A 104 4.80 4.60 -17.83
N LEU A 105 4.10 3.50 -18.09
CA LEU A 105 2.69 3.34 -17.72
C LEU A 105 2.42 3.50 -16.22
N TYR A 106 3.37 3.13 -15.40
CA TYR A 106 3.23 3.12 -13.94
C TYR A 106 4.42 3.78 -13.25
N LYS A 107 4.13 4.38 -12.10
CA LYS A 107 5.11 4.89 -11.16
C LYS A 107 4.92 4.25 -9.80
N MET A 108 5.96 3.63 -9.27
CA MET A 108 6.01 3.20 -7.88
C MET A 108 6.55 4.32 -7.01
N VAL A 109 5.87 4.62 -5.92
CA VAL A 109 6.34 5.56 -4.89
C VAL A 109 6.26 4.86 -3.54
N VAL A 110 7.30 4.99 -2.72
CA VAL A 110 7.34 4.41 -1.38
C VAL A 110 7.56 5.51 -0.35
N TYR A 111 6.75 5.50 0.68
CA TYR A 111 6.83 6.39 1.84
C TYR A 111 7.17 5.60 3.09
N ASN A 112 7.93 6.21 4.00
CA ASN A 112 8.04 5.71 5.37
C ASN A 112 6.87 6.22 6.24
N PHE A 113 6.78 5.75 7.47
CA PHE A 113 5.68 6.14 8.38
C PHE A 113 5.77 7.58 8.93
N SER A 114 6.85 8.31 8.64
CA SER A 114 6.90 9.76 8.85
C SER A 114 6.35 10.57 7.67
N GLY A 115 5.90 9.89 6.60
CA GLY A 115 5.38 10.50 5.39
C GLY A 115 6.47 11.01 4.44
N SER A 116 7.73 10.62 4.65
CA SER A 116 8.81 10.98 3.74
C SER A 116 8.89 9.99 2.59
N LYS A 117 8.97 10.50 1.35
CA LYS A 117 9.21 9.69 0.17
C LYS A 117 10.64 9.13 0.21
N VAL A 118 10.77 7.81 0.14
CA VAL A 118 12.06 7.11 0.22
C VAL A 118 12.47 6.46 -1.09
N CYS A 119 11.50 6.20 -1.98
CA CYS A 119 11.75 5.55 -3.26
C CYS A 119 10.78 6.07 -4.31
N GLU A 120 11.25 6.18 -5.54
CA GLU A 120 10.43 6.40 -6.73
C GLU A 120 11.04 5.63 -7.89
N ALA A 121 10.24 4.91 -8.68
CA ALA A 121 10.68 4.20 -9.87
C ALA A 121 9.53 4.11 -10.88
N GLU A 122 9.84 4.25 -12.16
CA GLU A 122 8.88 4.08 -13.25
C GLU A 122 9.04 2.70 -13.90
N PHE A 123 7.95 2.15 -14.40
CA PHE A 123 7.96 0.88 -15.11
C PHE A 123 6.76 0.75 -16.07
N GLY A 124 6.99 0.06 -17.21
CA GLY A 124 6.01 -0.01 -18.30
C GLY A 124 5.15 -1.27 -18.30
N THR A 125 5.25 -2.12 -17.29
CA THR A 125 4.60 -3.44 -17.31
C THR A 125 3.51 -3.50 -16.25
N GLN A 126 2.32 -3.97 -16.62
CA GLN A 126 1.26 -4.26 -15.65
C GLN A 126 1.75 -5.30 -14.64
N VAL A 127 1.40 -5.09 -13.38
CA VAL A 127 1.84 -5.91 -12.25
C VAL A 127 0.63 -6.62 -11.65
N ASP A 128 0.70 -7.96 -11.51
CA ASP A 128 -0.33 -8.75 -10.86
C ASP A 128 -0.14 -8.81 -9.34
N ASN A 129 1.13 -8.91 -8.91
CA ASN A 129 1.49 -8.92 -7.49
C ASN A 129 2.65 -7.97 -7.22
N ILE A 130 2.56 -7.25 -6.11
CA ILE A 130 3.62 -6.38 -5.61
C ILE A 130 3.70 -6.48 -4.09
N GLN A 131 4.89 -6.54 -3.53
CA GLN A 131 5.10 -6.66 -2.10
C GLN A 131 6.50 -6.21 -1.70
N PHE A 132 6.66 -5.88 -0.42
CA PHE A 132 7.98 -5.63 0.15
C PHE A 132 8.71 -6.94 0.46
N ASP A 133 10.03 -6.92 0.30
CA ASP A 133 10.99 -7.90 0.77
C ASP A 133 12.13 -7.15 1.48
N GLY A 134 11.95 -6.90 2.77
CA GLY A 134 12.83 -6.05 3.56
C GLY A 134 12.97 -4.66 2.94
N SER A 135 14.18 -4.33 2.45
CA SER A 135 14.51 -3.06 1.79
C SER A 135 14.39 -3.12 0.26
N SER A 136 13.62 -4.04 -0.26
CA SER A 136 13.34 -4.20 -1.68
C SER A 136 11.84 -4.30 -1.93
N VAL A 137 11.44 -4.01 -3.15
CA VAL A 137 10.08 -4.26 -3.66
C VAL A 137 10.18 -5.32 -4.74
N VAL A 138 9.40 -6.38 -4.58
CA VAL A 138 9.27 -7.47 -5.54
C VAL A 138 7.93 -7.34 -6.24
N MET A 139 7.96 -7.34 -7.55
CA MET A 139 6.75 -7.31 -8.36
C MET A 139 6.80 -8.37 -9.46
N ASN A 140 5.66 -8.96 -9.76
CA ASN A 140 5.52 -9.90 -10.86
C ASN A 140 4.19 -9.78 -11.58
N ASN A 141 4.22 -10.18 -12.84
CA ASN A 141 3.06 -10.58 -13.61
C ASN A 141 3.19 -12.05 -14.02
N SER A 142 2.34 -12.51 -14.95
CA SER A 142 2.36 -13.90 -15.41
C SER A 142 3.62 -14.27 -16.20
N THR A 143 4.37 -13.32 -16.75
CA THR A 143 5.49 -13.56 -17.68
C THR A 143 6.85 -13.14 -17.14
N SER A 144 6.88 -12.34 -16.09
CA SER A 144 8.14 -11.80 -15.55
C SER A 144 8.05 -11.41 -14.08
N PHE A 145 9.20 -11.29 -13.43
CA PHE A 145 9.30 -10.59 -12.16
C PHE A 145 10.47 -9.62 -12.14
N SER A 146 10.34 -8.61 -11.31
CA SER A 146 11.35 -7.57 -11.12
C SER A 146 11.55 -7.28 -9.64
N VAL A 147 12.76 -6.91 -9.29
CA VAL A 147 13.12 -6.49 -7.94
C VAL A 147 13.70 -5.08 -8.00
N PHE A 148 13.11 -4.17 -7.23
CA PHE A 148 13.62 -2.81 -7.05
C PHE A 148 14.15 -2.64 -5.63
N ASN A 149 15.29 -1.98 -5.48
CA ASN A 149 15.72 -1.52 -4.17
C ASN A 149 15.01 -0.20 -3.80
N LEU A 150 15.08 0.19 -2.51
CA LEU A 150 14.48 1.46 -2.05
C LEU A 150 15.24 2.73 -2.50
N LYS A 151 16.20 2.60 -3.43
CA LYS A 151 16.76 3.74 -4.18
C LYS A 151 16.12 3.90 -5.56
N GLY A 152 15.05 3.15 -5.86
CA GLY A 152 14.36 3.16 -7.15
C GLY A 152 15.07 2.41 -8.27
N LYS A 153 16.17 1.71 -7.97
CA LYS A 153 16.92 0.96 -8.99
C LYS A 153 16.37 -0.45 -9.14
N ASN A 154 16.05 -0.84 -10.38
CA ASN A 154 15.81 -2.24 -10.73
C ASN A 154 17.13 -3.02 -10.56
N VAL A 155 17.14 -3.98 -9.65
CA VAL A 155 18.32 -4.78 -9.32
C VAL A 155 18.26 -6.20 -9.87
N ALA A 156 17.08 -6.65 -10.27
CA ALA A 156 16.88 -7.91 -10.96
C ALA A 156 15.62 -7.87 -11.82
N ASN A 157 15.72 -8.51 -12.98
CA ASN A 157 14.60 -8.72 -13.88
C ASN A 157 14.74 -10.12 -14.51
N MET A 158 13.66 -10.88 -14.51
CA MET A 158 13.63 -12.25 -15.04
C MET A 158 12.32 -12.49 -15.77
N SER A 159 12.40 -13.08 -16.96
CA SER A 159 11.24 -13.59 -17.68
C SER A 159 11.02 -15.07 -17.35
N PHE A 160 9.78 -15.50 -17.40
CA PHE A 160 9.39 -16.88 -17.14
C PHE A 160 9.13 -17.62 -18.46
N ASP A 161 9.60 -18.84 -18.55
CA ASP A 161 9.30 -19.73 -19.68
C ASP A 161 7.85 -20.23 -19.67
N MET A 162 7.21 -20.19 -18.51
CA MET A 162 5.81 -20.56 -18.30
C MET A 162 5.13 -19.54 -17.40
N PRO A 163 3.82 -19.27 -17.63
CA PRO A 163 3.10 -18.32 -16.80
C PRO A 163 3.21 -18.62 -15.30
N ALA A 164 3.63 -17.62 -14.54
CA ALA A 164 3.71 -17.68 -13.09
C ALA A 164 2.45 -17.07 -12.47
N SER A 165 1.96 -17.71 -11.41
CA SER A 165 0.85 -17.15 -10.62
C SER A 165 1.35 -16.16 -9.57
N LYS A 166 2.51 -16.48 -8.94
CA LYS A 166 3.03 -15.68 -7.83
C LYS A 166 4.53 -15.88 -7.64
N VAL A 167 5.20 -14.82 -7.20
CA VAL A 167 6.57 -14.87 -6.68
C VAL A 167 6.54 -14.43 -5.22
N LEU A 168 7.10 -15.26 -4.33
CA LEU A 168 7.12 -15.00 -2.89
C LEU A 168 8.56 -14.89 -2.39
N PRO A 169 8.91 -13.89 -1.58
CA PRO A 169 10.16 -13.87 -0.84
C PRO A 169 10.26 -15.06 0.12
N THR A 170 11.45 -15.61 0.30
CA THR A 170 11.72 -16.68 1.28
C THR A 170 12.09 -16.13 2.66
N GLY A 171 12.32 -14.83 2.78
CA GLY A 171 12.94 -14.18 3.93
C GLY A 171 14.48 -14.17 3.85
N THR A 172 15.07 -14.88 2.91
CA THR A 172 16.51 -14.80 2.60
C THR A 172 16.71 -13.86 1.42
N ARG A 173 17.57 -12.88 1.60
CA ARG A 173 17.81 -11.86 0.55
C ARG A 173 18.20 -12.50 -0.79
N GLY A 174 17.46 -12.13 -1.83
CA GLY A 174 17.69 -12.60 -3.19
C GLY A 174 17.20 -14.03 -3.46
N GLU A 175 16.47 -14.65 -2.55
CA GLU A 175 15.87 -15.97 -2.73
C GLU A 175 14.35 -15.87 -2.76
N TYR A 176 13.74 -16.46 -3.79
CA TYR A 176 12.30 -16.37 -4.04
C TYR A 176 11.73 -17.74 -4.38
N ILE A 177 10.46 -17.91 -4.12
CA ILE A 177 9.67 -19.06 -4.54
C ILE A 177 8.77 -18.61 -5.69
N LEU A 178 8.96 -19.21 -6.86
CA LEU A 178 8.06 -19.09 -8.00
C LEU A 178 7.00 -20.18 -7.92
N ILE A 179 5.75 -19.77 -8.01
CA ILE A 179 4.59 -20.66 -8.03
C ILE A 179 3.93 -20.53 -9.40
N ASN A 180 3.75 -21.63 -10.09
CA ASN A 180 2.90 -21.71 -11.27
C ASN A 180 1.93 -22.90 -11.17
N THR A 181 1.16 -23.16 -12.21
CA THR A 181 0.12 -24.21 -12.20
C THR A 181 0.70 -25.64 -12.19
N LYS A 182 2.00 -25.84 -12.47
CA LYS A 182 2.62 -27.14 -12.61
C LYS A 182 3.67 -27.46 -11.56
N TYR A 183 4.39 -26.45 -11.07
CA TYR A 183 5.49 -26.65 -10.11
C TYR A 183 5.69 -25.45 -9.19
N ILE A 184 6.44 -25.69 -8.14
CA ILE A 184 7.01 -24.67 -7.25
C ILE A 184 8.52 -24.73 -7.42
N GLN A 185 9.16 -23.60 -7.67
CA GLN A 185 10.60 -23.51 -7.93
C GLN A 185 11.26 -22.46 -7.06
N ASN A 186 12.44 -22.78 -6.54
CA ASN A 186 13.28 -21.78 -5.88
C ASN A 186 14.09 -21.01 -6.92
N ILE A 187 14.09 -19.70 -6.81
CA ILE A 187 14.90 -18.78 -7.61
C ILE A 187 15.91 -18.13 -6.69
N LYS A 188 17.16 -18.08 -7.13
CA LYS A 188 18.23 -17.36 -6.45
C LYS A 188 18.83 -16.33 -7.41
N LEU A 189 18.71 -15.06 -7.05
CA LEU A 189 19.37 -13.98 -7.77
C LEU A 189 20.88 -14.05 -7.51
N LYS A 190 21.66 -13.87 -8.55
CA LYS A 190 23.14 -13.82 -8.47
C LYS A 190 23.63 -12.41 -8.16
#